data_4352bf957879bb3f26a9839267a14ef8
#
_entry.id   4352bf957879bb3f26a9839267a14ef8
#
_cell.length_a   1.000
_cell.length_b   1.000
_cell.length_c   1.000
_cell.angle_alpha   90.00
_cell.angle_beta   90.00
_cell.angle_gamma   90.00
#
_symmetry.space_group_name_H-M   'P 1'
#
loop_
_entity.id
_entity.type
_entity.pdbx_description
1 polymer ?
#
loop_
_entity_poly.entity_id
_entity_poly.type
_entity_poly.pdbx_seq_one_letter_code
_entity_poly.pdbx_strand_id
1 'polypeptide(L)'
;MHPVHVVAKANMTFPQYPQYPQRPQQQNPQQNPRQPSQYQQYPQQPQYPHPQVNPYELWLKRVKSVFSRIGAGMCLMVVIWYALAMVLSGVLYQVLHATNLPNWAVYVASDAPLYLVAMPLAVLIMGKSSVIETRKFDMKPGQFFKLLVMCFPLMYVGSLIGNMLASLLSGGNASNSVSDLAMQFNVWNVVFLVILGPLFEEWIFRKELISRTRKYGEKIAIVFSALFCGLVHMNLFQFFYAFALGLVFGYVYVRTSKLRYSVVMHMFVNFMGGVAA
;
A
#
# COMPACT_ATOMS: atom_id res chain seq x y z
N MET A 1 -21.24 -39.93 -23.59
CA MET A 1 -20.81 -39.71 -22.21
C MET A 1 -20.60 -38.22 -22.02
N HIS A 2 -21.50 -37.56 -21.28
CA HIS A 2 -21.46 -36.11 -21.05
C HIS A 2 -20.51 -35.76 -19.92
N PRO A 3 -19.73 -34.67 -20.01
CA PRO A 3 -19.03 -34.13 -18.87
C PRO A 3 -19.96 -33.18 -18.09
N VAL A 4 -20.11 -33.45 -16.81
CA VAL A 4 -20.86 -32.67 -15.85
C VAL A 4 -20.06 -31.42 -15.51
N HIS A 5 -20.61 -30.23 -15.85
CA HIS A 5 -20.13 -28.95 -15.36
C HIS A 5 -20.50 -28.79 -13.89
N VAL A 6 -19.55 -28.93 -13.00
CA VAL A 6 -19.67 -28.50 -11.60
C VAL A 6 -19.32 -27.01 -11.52
N VAL A 7 -20.38 -26.17 -11.51
CA VAL A 7 -20.24 -24.76 -11.17
C VAL A 7 -20.12 -24.69 -9.64
N ALA A 8 -18.93 -24.48 -9.13
CA ALA A 8 -18.71 -24.17 -7.73
C ALA A 8 -19.27 -22.78 -7.42
N LYS A 9 -20.45 -22.74 -6.79
CA LYS A 9 -20.98 -21.52 -6.17
C LYS A 9 -19.99 -21.09 -5.08
N ALA A 10 -19.30 -19.98 -5.29
CA ALA A 10 -18.50 -19.32 -4.26
C ALA A 10 -19.48 -18.77 -3.21
N ASN A 11 -19.67 -19.51 -2.11
CA ASN A 11 -20.33 -18.98 -0.92
C ASN A 11 -19.45 -17.85 -0.38
N MET A 12 -19.86 -16.62 -0.60
CA MET A 12 -19.34 -15.47 0.13
C MET A 12 -19.84 -15.57 1.56
N THR A 13 -19.09 -16.26 2.42
CA THR A 13 -19.27 -16.17 3.87
C THR A 13 -18.76 -14.79 4.30
N PHE A 14 -19.71 -13.91 4.63
CA PHE A 14 -19.38 -12.68 5.35
C PHE A 14 -18.67 -13.04 6.65
N PRO A 15 -17.65 -12.27 7.09
CA PRO A 15 -17.00 -12.50 8.37
C PRO A 15 -18.06 -12.48 9.46
N GLN A 16 -18.19 -13.58 10.21
CA GLN A 16 -19.06 -13.60 11.40
C GLN A 16 -18.49 -12.61 12.40
N TYR A 17 -19.32 -11.63 12.77
CA TYR A 17 -18.97 -10.69 13.82
C TYR A 17 -18.81 -11.44 15.14
N PRO A 18 -17.85 -11.03 16.01
CA PRO A 18 -17.77 -11.54 17.37
C PRO A 18 -19.12 -11.27 18.05
N GLN A 19 -19.80 -12.33 18.46
CA GLN A 19 -20.98 -12.19 19.28
C GLN A 19 -20.54 -11.58 20.61
N TYR A 20 -21.12 -10.43 20.96
CA TYR A 20 -20.93 -9.85 22.29
C TYR A 20 -21.45 -10.85 23.31
N PRO A 21 -20.74 -11.08 24.44
CA PRO A 21 -21.22 -11.93 25.50
C PRO A 21 -22.56 -11.38 25.98
N GLN A 22 -23.59 -12.22 25.90
CA GLN A 22 -24.87 -11.89 26.47
C GLN A 22 -24.67 -11.71 27.98
N ARG A 23 -25.20 -10.61 28.54
CA ARG A 23 -25.22 -10.43 29.99
C ARG A 23 -25.89 -11.63 30.61
N PRO A 24 -25.36 -12.20 31.72
CA PRO A 24 -26.04 -13.23 32.46
C PRO A 24 -27.44 -12.75 32.84
N GLN A 25 -28.45 -13.50 32.51
CA GLN A 25 -29.77 -13.25 33.04
C GLN A 25 -29.67 -13.34 34.56
N GLN A 26 -29.96 -12.25 35.24
CA GLN A 26 -30.11 -12.25 36.69
C GLN A 26 -31.20 -13.24 37.04
N GLN A 27 -30.79 -14.34 37.66
CA GLN A 27 -31.72 -15.30 38.27
C GLN A 27 -32.52 -14.56 39.33
N ASN A 28 -33.86 -14.59 39.16
CA ASN A 28 -34.83 -14.04 40.09
C ASN A 28 -34.67 -14.74 41.44
N PRO A 29 -34.36 -14.03 42.56
CA PRO A 29 -34.31 -14.67 43.87
C PRO A 29 -35.72 -15.17 44.23
N GLN A 30 -35.81 -16.40 44.69
CA GLN A 30 -37.03 -17.05 45.12
C GLN A 30 -37.86 -16.14 46.04
N GLN A 31 -39.10 -15.92 45.67
CA GLN A 31 -40.09 -15.19 46.45
C GLN A 31 -40.32 -15.90 47.78
N ASN A 32 -39.98 -15.27 48.88
CA ASN A 32 -40.34 -15.66 50.21
C ASN A 32 -41.72 -15.06 50.51
N PRO A 33 -42.77 -15.84 50.79
CA PRO A 33 -44.16 -15.34 50.83
C PRO A 33 -44.58 -14.80 52.21
N ARG A 34 -43.83 -13.91 52.83
CA ARG A 34 -44.24 -13.21 54.07
C ARG A 34 -43.57 -11.85 54.19
N GLN A 35 -44.08 -10.85 53.46
CA GLN A 35 -44.16 -9.44 53.86
C GLN A 35 -44.75 -8.60 52.72
N PRO A 36 -45.82 -7.81 52.94
CA PRO A 36 -46.27 -6.81 51.99
C PRO A 36 -45.38 -5.58 52.07
N SER A 37 -44.29 -5.57 51.36
CA SER A 37 -43.48 -4.36 51.17
C SER A 37 -44.11 -3.52 50.07
N GLN A 38 -44.59 -2.33 50.39
CA GLN A 38 -44.94 -1.32 49.43
C GLN A 38 -43.68 -0.90 48.67
N TYR A 39 -43.36 -1.62 47.58
CA TYR A 39 -42.39 -1.12 46.60
C TYR A 39 -43.10 -0.01 45.81
N GLN A 40 -42.68 1.25 46.06
CA GLN A 40 -42.98 2.36 45.16
C GLN A 40 -42.49 1.97 43.78
N GLN A 41 -43.42 1.72 42.86
CA GLN A 41 -43.08 1.59 41.43
C GLN A 41 -42.53 2.91 40.97
N TYR A 42 -41.18 3.02 40.86
CA TYR A 42 -40.57 4.13 40.15
C TYR A 42 -41.14 4.10 38.72
N PRO A 43 -41.60 5.25 38.20
CA PRO A 43 -42.01 5.34 36.81
C PRO A 43 -40.88 4.86 35.92
N GLN A 44 -41.11 3.86 35.11
CA GLN A 44 -40.15 3.42 34.12
C GLN A 44 -39.90 4.61 33.20
N GLN A 45 -38.65 5.11 33.18
CA GLN A 45 -38.27 6.14 32.24
C GLN A 45 -38.58 5.68 30.82
N PRO A 46 -39.18 6.54 29.98
CA PRO A 46 -39.45 6.19 28.60
C PRO A 46 -38.14 5.69 27.96
N GLN A 47 -38.07 4.46 27.53
CA GLN A 47 -36.98 3.94 26.73
C GLN A 47 -37.09 4.62 25.36
N TYR A 48 -36.36 5.71 25.18
CA TYR A 48 -36.19 6.29 23.87
C TYR A 48 -35.53 5.23 22.97
N PRO A 49 -36.12 4.90 21.82
CA PRO A 49 -35.49 3.98 20.89
C PRO A 49 -34.15 4.56 20.47
N HIS A 50 -33.06 3.93 20.90
CA HIS A 50 -31.75 4.28 20.39
C HIS A 50 -31.77 4.06 18.88
N PRO A 51 -31.39 5.06 18.07
CA PRO A 51 -31.35 4.90 16.63
C PRO A 51 -30.48 3.68 16.29
N GLN A 52 -31.11 2.63 15.75
CA GLN A 52 -30.39 1.44 15.32
C GLN A 52 -29.57 1.80 14.08
N VAL A 53 -28.32 2.16 14.30
CA VAL A 53 -27.40 2.45 13.19
C VAL A 53 -27.11 1.14 12.47
N ASN A 54 -27.42 1.11 11.16
CA ASN A 54 -27.18 -0.05 10.31
C ASN A 54 -25.69 -0.46 10.36
N PRO A 55 -25.33 -1.66 10.81
CA PRO A 55 -23.95 -2.13 10.90
C PRO A 55 -23.20 -2.05 9.57
N TYR A 56 -23.90 -2.26 8.44
CA TYR A 56 -23.31 -2.13 7.10
C TYR A 56 -22.91 -0.69 6.78
N GLU A 57 -23.71 0.29 7.13
CA GLU A 57 -23.39 1.70 6.90
C GLU A 57 -22.18 2.14 7.74
N LEU A 58 -22.10 1.70 8.99
CA LEU A 58 -20.94 1.93 9.83
C LEU A 58 -19.68 1.30 9.25
N TRP A 59 -19.78 0.08 8.76
CA TRP A 59 -18.68 -0.60 8.09
C TRP A 59 -18.25 0.16 6.84
N LEU A 60 -19.18 0.53 5.96
CA LEU A 60 -18.91 1.28 4.74
C LEU A 60 -18.27 2.64 5.02
N LYS A 61 -18.74 3.36 6.05
CA LYS A 61 -18.15 4.62 6.50
C LYS A 61 -16.69 4.44 6.95
N ARG A 62 -16.38 3.34 7.66
CA ARG A 62 -15.01 3.00 8.06
C ARG A 62 -14.12 2.68 6.85
N VAL A 63 -14.62 1.88 5.91
CA VAL A 63 -13.90 1.56 4.67
C VAL A 63 -13.55 2.85 3.91
N LYS A 64 -14.56 3.66 3.60
CA LYS A 64 -14.37 4.95 2.92
C LYS A 64 -13.36 5.84 3.64
N SER A 65 -13.45 5.94 4.97
CA SER A 65 -12.50 6.76 5.76
C SER A 65 -11.05 6.25 5.66
N VAL A 66 -10.82 4.94 5.68
CA VAL A 66 -9.45 4.39 5.57
C VAL A 66 -8.88 4.64 4.18
N PHE A 67 -9.62 4.30 3.12
CA PHE A 67 -9.14 4.49 1.74
C PHE A 67 -8.96 5.97 1.40
N SER A 68 -9.86 6.84 1.85
CA SER A 68 -9.74 8.29 1.66
C SER A 68 -8.49 8.86 2.35
N ARG A 69 -8.20 8.46 3.60
CA ARG A 69 -6.98 8.91 4.30
C ARG A 69 -5.71 8.40 3.63
N ILE A 70 -5.71 7.17 3.13
CA ILE A 70 -4.58 6.64 2.37
C ILE A 70 -4.40 7.46 1.09
N GLY A 71 -5.47 7.67 0.31
CA GLY A 71 -5.42 8.48 -0.90
C GLY A 71 -4.93 9.90 -0.63
N ALA A 72 -5.47 10.56 0.39
CA ALA A 72 -5.02 11.90 0.79
C ALA A 72 -3.54 11.92 1.21
N GLY A 73 -3.09 10.92 2.00
CA GLY A 73 -1.69 10.79 2.40
C GLY A 73 -0.76 10.61 1.22
N MET A 74 -1.14 9.77 0.25
CA MET A 74 -0.35 9.52 -0.95
C MET A 74 -0.30 10.74 -1.88
N CYS A 75 -1.42 11.42 -2.10
CA CYS A 75 -1.45 12.65 -2.90
C CYS A 75 -0.59 13.74 -2.25
N LEU A 76 -0.74 13.94 -0.95
CA LEU A 76 0.04 14.95 -0.23
C LEU A 76 1.53 14.59 -0.19
N MET A 77 1.87 13.31 -0.10
CA MET A 77 3.26 12.83 -0.22
C MET A 77 3.90 13.31 -1.52
N VAL A 78 3.21 13.12 -2.65
CA VAL A 78 3.72 13.54 -3.96
C VAL A 78 3.89 15.07 -4.00
N VAL A 79 2.90 15.83 -3.54
CA VAL A 79 2.96 17.30 -3.56
C VAL A 79 4.12 17.81 -2.69
N ILE A 80 4.26 17.31 -1.46
CA ILE A 80 5.33 17.71 -0.55
C ILE A 80 6.69 17.30 -1.11
N TRP A 81 6.80 16.09 -1.64
CA TRP A 81 8.02 15.60 -2.26
C TRP A 81 8.51 16.53 -3.35
N TYR A 82 7.69 16.79 -4.38
CA TYR A 82 8.09 17.66 -5.49
C TYR A 82 8.41 19.08 -5.05
N ALA A 83 7.60 19.66 -4.16
CA ALA A 83 7.85 21.01 -3.64
C ALA A 83 9.21 21.10 -2.94
N LEU A 84 9.51 20.16 -2.04
CA LEU A 84 10.77 20.14 -1.32
C LEU A 84 11.96 19.79 -2.21
N ALA A 85 11.78 18.88 -3.18
CA ALA A 85 12.83 18.53 -4.15
C ALA A 85 13.20 19.75 -5.01
N MET A 86 12.23 20.53 -5.47
CA MET A 86 12.49 21.79 -6.21
C MET A 86 13.25 22.80 -5.34
N VAL A 87 12.84 23.01 -4.11
CA VAL A 87 13.53 23.94 -3.19
C VAL A 87 14.95 23.48 -2.93
N LEU A 88 15.15 22.19 -2.60
CA LEU A 88 16.47 21.64 -2.30
C LEU A 88 17.39 21.66 -3.52
N SER A 89 16.88 21.37 -4.72
CA SER A 89 17.63 21.51 -5.97
C SER A 89 18.10 22.95 -6.16
N GLY A 90 17.21 23.93 -6.00
CA GLY A 90 17.57 25.35 -6.11
C GLY A 90 18.67 25.78 -5.13
N VAL A 91 18.56 25.34 -3.87
CA VAL A 91 19.59 25.58 -2.84
C VAL A 91 20.93 24.95 -3.24
N LEU A 92 20.92 23.69 -3.71
CA LEU A 92 22.16 23.00 -4.11
C LEU A 92 22.83 23.66 -5.33
N TYR A 93 22.07 24.12 -6.31
CA TYR A 93 22.60 24.89 -7.43
C TYR A 93 23.32 26.15 -6.95
N GLN A 94 22.74 26.89 -6.02
CA GLN A 94 23.33 28.09 -5.45
C GLN A 94 24.58 27.80 -4.61
N VAL A 95 24.47 26.83 -3.68
CA VAL A 95 25.59 26.52 -2.75
C VAL A 95 26.80 25.92 -3.46
N LEU A 96 26.55 25.08 -4.46
CA LEU A 96 27.63 24.43 -5.21
C LEU A 96 28.16 25.31 -6.37
N HIS A 97 27.57 26.49 -6.62
CA HIS A 97 27.87 27.36 -7.75
C HIS A 97 27.95 26.59 -9.07
N ALA A 98 27.10 25.59 -9.24
CA ALA A 98 27.16 24.64 -10.34
C ALA A 98 26.16 24.99 -11.44
N THR A 99 26.55 24.85 -12.70
CA THR A 99 25.63 24.85 -13.85
C THR A 99 24.88 23.52 -13.99
N ASN A 100 25.52 22.42 -13.56
CA ASN A 100 24.93 21.09 -13.48
C ASN A 100 25.26 20.49 -12.12
N LEU A 101 24.25 19.90 -11.46
CA LEU A 101 24.46 19.22 -10.19
C LEU A 101 25.23 17.91 -10.39
N PRO A 102 26.19 17.57 -9.52
CA PRO A 102 26.80 16.25 -9.50
C PRO A 102 25.78 15.17 -9.15
N ASN A 103 25.98 13.95 -9.63
CA ASN A 103 25.00 12.86 -9.50
C ASN A 103 24.51 12.64 -8.07
N TRP A 104 25.40 12.71 -7.07
CA TRP A 104 24.99 12.57 -5.67
C TRP A 104 24.00 13.67 -5.24
N ALA A 105 24.19 14.88 -5.70
CA ALA A 105 23.33 16.01 -5.35
C ALA A 105 21.96 15.91 -6.03
N VAL A 106 21.91 15.38 -7.26
CA VAL A 106 20.64 15.07 -7.94
C VAL A 106 19.82 14.08 -7.12
N TYR A 107 20.42 12.95 -6.70
CA TYR A 107 19.73 11.96 -5.87
C TYR A 107 19.35 12.50 -4.50
N VAL A 108 20.24 13.25 -3.84
CA VAL A 108 19.90 13.86 -2.53
C VAL A 108 18.75 14.85 -2.67
N ALA A 109 18.77 15.69 -3.72
CA ALA A 109 17.70 16.66 -3.97
C ALA A 109 16.35 15.98 -4.24
N SER A 110 16.36 14.88 -4.98
CA SER A 110 15.16 14.12 -5.34
C SER A 110 14.65 13.25 -4.18
N ASP A 111 15.52 12.43 -3.60
CA ASP A 111 15.11 11.30 -2.77
C ASP A 111 15.08 11.62 -1.27
N ALA A 112 15.96 12.49 -0.78
CA ALA A 112 15.95 12.84 0.64
C ALA A 112 14.63 13.49 1.10
N PRO A 113 14.02 14.46 0.36
CA PRO A 113 12.71 14.99 0.69
C PRO A 113 11.61 13.91 0.71
N LEU A 114 11.67 12.96 -0.23
CA LEU A 114 10.71 11.85 -0.30
C LEU A 114 10.82 10.96 0.93
N TYR A 115 12.02 10.45 1.21
CA TYR A 115 12.23 9.44 2.25
C TYR A 115 12.16 10.01 3.66
N LEU A 116 12.72 11.19 3.89
CA LEU A 116 12.86 11.75 5.23
C LEU A 116 11.66 12.60 5.67
N VAL A 117 10.90 13.15 4.72
CA VAL A 117 9.80 14.07 5.03
C VAL A 117 8.47 13.57 4.48
N ALA A 118 8.36 13.41 3.16
CA ALA A 118 7.07 13.17 2.53
C ALA A 118 6.45 11.81 2.92
N MET A 119 7.23 10.72 2.90
CA MET A 119 6.75 9.40 3.31
C MET A 119 6.35 9.33 4.79
N PRO A 120 7.16 9.81 5.77
CA PRO A 120 6.73 9.85 7.17
C PRO A 120 5.45 10.67 7.39
N LEU A 121 5.32 11.83 6.77
CA LEU A 121 4.09 12.63 6.84
C LEU A 121 2.88 11.92 6.23
N ALA A 122 3.06 11.25 5.11
CA ALA A 122 2.01 10.43 4.51
C ALA A 122 1.50 9.36 5.48
N VAL A 123 2.41 8.65 6.15
CA VAL A 123 2.07 7.62 7.15
C VAL A 123 1.31 8.23 8.33
N LEU A 124 1.69 9.42 8.79
CA LEU A 124 0.96 10.15 9.84
C LEU A 124 -0.47 10.48 9.42
N ILE A 125 -0.67 10.96 8.19
CA ILE A 125 -1.99 11.29 7.62
C ILE A 125 -2.86 10.04 7.44
N MET A 126 -2.27 8.93 6.96
CA MET A 126 -2.96 7.64 6.88
C MET A 126 -3.50 7.21 8.25
N GLY A 127 -2.84 7.63 9.32
CA GLY A 127 -3.24 7.40 10.70
C GLY A 127 -3.14 5.93 11.12
N LYS A 128 -3.51 5.69 12.37
CA LYS A 128 -3.58 4.33 12.91
C LYS A 128 -4.77 3.60 12.30
N SER A 129 -4.54 2.40 11.77
CA SER A 129 -5.58 1.47 11.34
C SER A 129 -5.39 0.16 12.09
N SER A 130 -6.51 -0.49 12.46
CA SER A 130 -6.41 -1.84 13.02
C SER A 130 -5.75 -2.76 11.99
N VAL A 131 -4.63 -3.33 12.35
CA VAL A 131 -3.88 -4.28 11.52
C VAL A 131 -4.32 -5.69 11.90
N ILE A 132 -4.54 -6.54 10.90
CA ILE A 132 -4.78 -7.96 11.14
C ILE A 132 -3.44 -8.60 11.51
N GLU A 133 -3.38 -9.31 12.62
CA GLU A 133 -2.24 -10.14 12.93
C GLU A 133 -2.06 -11.20 11.86
N THR A 134 -0.87 -11.26 11.29
CA THR A 134 -0.55 -12.19 10.21
C THR A 134 0.57 -13.12 10.64
N ARG A 135 0.40 -14.42 10.37
CA ARG A 135 1.49 -15.37 10.53
C ARG A 135 2.59 -15.09 9.50
N LYS A 136 3.83 -15.19 9.93
CA LYS A 136 5.00 -15.01 9.08
C LYS A 136 5.43 -16.36 8.51
N PHE A 137 5.50 -16.47 7.19
CA PHE A 137 5.95 -17.67 6.50
C PHE A 137 7.25 -17.42 5.76
N ASP A 138 8.11 -18.42 5.73
CA ASP A 138 9.29 -18.39 4.87
C ASP A 138 8.96 -18.85 3.47
N MET A 139 9.52 -18.16 2.49
CA MET A 139 9.41 -18.52 1.10
C MET A 139 10.49 -19.54 0.75
N LYS A 140 10.10 -20.62 0.05
CA LYS A 140 11.07 -21.59 -0.46
C LYS A 140 11.93 -20.94 -1.56
N PRO A 141 13.25 -21.20 -1.62
CA PRO A 141 14.14 -20.60 -2.63
C PRO A 141 13.62 -20.75 -4.07
N GLY A 142 13.12 -21.94 -4.43
CA GLY A 142 12.57 -22.16 -5.78
C GLY A 142 11.32 -21.34 -6.09
N GLN A 143 10.49 -21.02 -5.10
CA GLN A 143 9.34 -20.11 -5.28
C GLN A 143 9.81 -18.67 -5.46
N PHE A 144 10.80 -18.23 -4.67
CA PHE A 144 11.40 -16.91 -4.80
C PHE A 144 11.97 -16.73 -6.22
N PHE A 145 12.78 -17.69 -6.67
CA PHE A 145 13.39 -17.64 -8.00
C PHE A 145 12.36 -17.59 -9.14
N LYS A 146 11.30 -18.41 -9.06
CA LYS A 146 10.23 -18.41 -10.07
C LYS A 146 9.54 -17.05 -10.17
N LEU A 147 9.23 -16.42 -9.04
CA LEU A 147 8.61 -15.10 -9.01
C LEU A 147 9.56 -14.00 -9.46
N LEU A 148 10.84 -14.10 -9.10
CA LEU A 148 11.87 -13.17 -9.56
C LEU A 148 12.01 -13.24 -11.10
N VAL A 149 12.12 -14.43 -11.67
CA VAL A 149 12.19 -14.62 -13.14
C VAL A 149 10.94 -14.07 -13.84
N MET A 150 9.76 -14.21 -13.23
CA MET A 150 8.52 -13.66 -13.78
C MET A 150 8.52 -12.11 -13.78
N CYS A 151 9.28 -11.45 -12.90
CA CYS A 151 9.36 -9.99 -12.89
C CYS A 151 9.95 -9.42 -14.19
N PHE A 152 10.91 -10.10 -14.83
CA PHE A 152 11.58 -9.58 -16.03
C PHE A 152 10.65 -9.43 -17.24
N PRO A 153 9.89 -10.45 -17.67
CA PRO A 153 8.94 -10.26 -18.76
C PRO A 153 7.84 -9.24 -18.41
N LEU A 154 7.39 -9.16 -17.16
CA LEU A 154 6.42 -8.15 -16.72
C LEU A 154 7.01 -6.74 -16.81
N MET A 155 8.25 -6.55 -16.40
CA MET A 155 8.98 -5.29 -16.52
C MET A 155 9.13 -4.90 -18.00
N TYR A 156 9.57 -5.84 -18.84
CA TYR A 156 9.78 -5.57 -20.27
C TYR A 156 8.47 -5.20 -20.99
N VAL A 157 7.41 -5.99 -20.80
CA VAL A 157 6.10 -5.71 -21.40
C VAL A 157 5.51 -4.40 -20.88
N GLY A 158 5.62 -4.15 -19.57
CA GLY A 158 5.17 -2.88 -18.98
C GLY A 158 5.91 -1.68 -19.52
N SER A 159 7.24 -1.77 -19.67
CA SER A 159 8.06 -0.72 -20.27
C SER A 159 7.69 -0.48 -21.74
N LEU A 160 7.46 -1.54 -22.51
CA LEU A 160 7.02 -1.42 -23.90
C LEU A 160 5.70 -0.67 -24.02
N ILE A 161 4.71 -1.02 -23.20
CA ILE A 161 3.40 -0.34 -23.16
C ILE A 161 3.60 1.14 -22.78
N GLY A 162 4.37 1.41 -21.74
CA GLY A 162 4.65 2.76 -21.27
C GLY A 162 5.34 3.64 -22.32
N ASN A 163 6.38 3.11 -22.97
CA ASN A 163 7.08 3.80 -24.06
C ASN A 163 6.18 4.06 -25.26
N MET A 164 5.37 3.07 -25.71
CA MET A 164 4.41 3.25 -26.78
C MET A 164 3.41 4.36 -26.48
N LEU A 165 2.79 4.35 -25.31
CA LEU A 165 1.81 5.35 -24.93
C LEU A 165 2.43 6.75 -24.79
N ALA A 166 3.60 6.84 -24.16
CA ALA A 166 4.32 8.11 -24.04
C ALA A 166 4.67 8.69 -25.42
N SER A 167 5.17 7.86 -26.33
CA SER A 167 5.48 8.26 -27.71
C SER A 167 4.23 8.71 -28.46
N LEU A 168 3.14 7.97 -28.39
CA LEU A 168 1.87 8.34 -29.05
C LEU A 168 1.30 9.67 -28.54
N LEU A 169 1.30 9.86 -27.22
CA LEU A 169 0.72 11.06 -26.60
C LEU A 169 1.58 12.31 -26.79
N SER A 170 2.90 12.14 -26.96
CA SER A 170 3.84 13.26 -27.18
C SER A 170 4.14 13.56 -28.65
N GLY A 171 3.56 12.80 -29.58
CA GLY A 171 3.97 12.90 -30.99
C GLY A 171 5.42 12.52 -31.25
N GLY A 172 5.96 11.57 -30.45
CA GLY A 172 7.34 11.11 -30.56
C GLY A 172 8.38 11.94 -29.76
N ASN A 173 7.96 13.00 -29.07
CA ASN A 173 8.89 13.95 -28.39
C ASN A 173 9.15 13.61 -26.91
N ALA A 174 8.53 12.55 -26.35
CA ALA A 174 8.73 12.19 -24.95
C ALA A 174 10.15 11.63 -24.73
N SER A 175 10.85 12.15 -23.73
CA SER A 175 12.13 11.63 -23.24
C SER A 175 11.96 10.92 -21.89
N ASN A 176 12.76 9.89 -21.66
CA ASN A 176 12.77 9.12 -20.40
C ASN A 176 14.01 9.49 -19.56
N SER A 177 13.95 10.62 -18.88
CA SER A 177 15.07 11.14 -18.06
C SER A 177 15.53 10.16 -16.97
N VAL A 178 14.65 9.26 -16.51
CA VAL A 178 15.03 8.24 -15.52
C VAL A 178 15.91 7.17 -16.16
N SER A 179 15.61 6.77 -17.41
CA SER A 179 16.47 5.86 -18.17
C SER A 179 17.83 6.49 -18.43
N ASP A 180 17.85 7.77 -18.82
CA ASP A 180 19.10 8.50 -19.09
C ASP A 180 19.99 8.57 -17.84
N LEU A 181 19.39 8.80 -16.67
CA LEU A 181 20.11 8.81 -15.40
C LEU A 181 20.58 7.40 -14.98
N ALA A 182 19.78 6.37 -15.18
CA ALA A 182 20.09 4.98 -14.85
C ALA A 182 21.24 4.42 -15.71
N MET A 183 21.30 4.81 -16.98
CA MET A 183 22.37 4.39 -17.90
C MET A 183 23.75 5.01 -17.57
N GLN A 184 23.80 6.07 -16.77
CA GLN A 184 25.05 6.64 -16.27
C GLN A 184 25.51 5.82 -15.06
N PHE A 185 26.20 4.70 -15.29
CA PHE A 185 26.68 3.85 -14.20
C PHE A 185 27.57 4.65 -13.23
N ASN A 186 27.12 4.77 -12.00
CA ASN A 186 27.88 5.34 -10.90
C ASN A 186 27.44 4.74 -9.56
N VAL A 187 28.25 4.91 -8.52
CA VAL A 187 27.98 4.35 -7.19
C VAL A 187 26.64 4.85 -6.60
N TRP A 188 26.24 6.07 -6.95
CA TRP A 188 25.00 6.67 -6.43
C TRP A 188 23.75 6.00 -6.99
N ASN A 189 23.78 5.50 -8.23
CA ASN A 189 22.73 4.67 -8.80
C ASN A 189 22.52 3.42 -7.93
N VAL A 190 23.61 2.76 -7.54
CA VAL A 190 23.51 1.58 -6.67
C VAL A 190 22.92 1.94 -5.30
N VAL A 191 23.41 3.02 -4.70
CA VAL A 191 22.93 3.45 -3.37
C VAL A 191 21.45 3.85 -3.41
N PHE A 192 21.07 4.72 -4.34
CA PHE A 192 19.72 5.31 -4.36
C PHE A 192 18.71 4.45 -5.10
N LEU A 193 19.00 3.98 -6.31
CA LEU A 193 18.02 3.22 -7.10
C LEU A 193 17.95 1.75 -6.70
N VAL A 194 19.08 1.12 -6.34
CA VAL A 194 19.09 -0.32 -6.07
C VAL A 194 18.84 -0.62 -4.60
N ILE A 195 19.30 0.20 -3.66
CA ILE A 195 19.22 -0.10 -2.23
C ILE A 195 18.14 0.73 -1.55
N LEU A 196 18.27 2.05 -1.52
CA LEU A 196 17.39 2.93 -0.74
C LEU A 196 15.98 2.98 -1.34
N GLY A 197 15.84 3.14 -2.65
CA GLY A 197 14.53 3.12 -3.32
C GLY A 197 13.69 1.92 -2.94
N PRO A 198 14.15 0.68 -3.22
CA PRO A 198 13.43 -0.53 -2.83
C PRO A 198 13.10 -0.63 -1.34
N LEU A 199 13.99 -0.20 -0.45
CA LEU A 199 13.74 -0.21 0.99
C LEU A 199 12.54 0.67 1.37
N PHE A 200 12.56 1.93 0.92
CA PHE A 200 11.52 2.90 1.26
C PHE A 200 10.21 2.63 0.51
N GLU A 201 10.29 2.24 -0.75
CA GLU A 201 9.10 1.91 -1.56
C GLU A 201 8.39 0.67 -1.01
N GLU A 202 9.11 -0.40 -0.71
CA GLU A 202 8.49 -1.58 -0.12
C GLU A 202 7.95 -1.29 1.30
N TRP A 203 8.62 -0.42 2.07
CA TRP A 203 8.09 0.02 3.35
C TRP A 203 6.74 0.72 3.19
N ILE A 204 6.64 1.74 2.33
CA ILE A 204 5.39 2.51 2.18
C ILE A 204 4.28 1.65 1.52
N PHE A 205 4.58 0.99 0.39
CA PHE A 205 3.56 0.29 -0.37
C PHE A 205 3.15 -1.06 0.25
N ARG A 206 4.09 -1.85 0.81
CA ARG A 206 3.76 -3.18 1.36
C ARG A 206 3.45 -3.09 2.85
N LYS A 207 4.37 -2.56 3.64
CA LYS A 207 4.16 -2.52 5.09
C LYS A 207 3.03 -1.55 5.48
N GLU A 208 3.02 -0.33 4.94
CA GLU A 208 2.05 0.67 5.37
C GLU A 208 0.70 0.54 4.66
N LEU A 209 0.65 0.46 3.33
CA LEU A 209 -0.61 0.37 2.59
C LEU A 209 -1.29 -0.99 2.75
N ILE A 210 -0.58 -2.09 2.45
CA ILE A 210 -1.18 -3.43 2.50
C ILE A 210 -1.64 -3.77 3.91
N SER A 211 -0.85 -3.46 4.95
CA SER A 211 -1.23 -3.77 6.32
C SER A 211 -2.53 -3.06 6.75
N ARG A 212 -2.78 -1.85 6.24
CA ARG A 212 -4.01 -1.10 6.52
C ARG A 212 -5.23 -1.58 5.72
N THR A 213 -5.01 -2.12 4.53
CA THR A 213 -6.08 -2.45 3.57
C THR A 213 -6.40 -3.93 3.49
N ARG A 214 -5.48 -4.82 3.90
CA ARG A 214 -5.62 -6.28 3.81
C ARG A 214 -6.89 -6.82 4.48
N LYS A 215 -7.36 -6.19 5.54
CA LYS A 215 -8.62 -6.57 6.23
C LYS A 215 -9.87 -6.42 5.35
N TYR A 216 -9.80 -5.66 4.28
CA TYR A 216 -10.87 -5.49 3.31
C TYR A 216 -10.77 -6.45 2.12
N GLY A 217 -9.74 -7.29 2.10
CA GLY A 217 -9.49 -8.31 1.09
C GLY A 217 -8.06 -8.27 0.56
N GLU A 218 -7.43 -9.44 0.47
CA GLU A 218 -6.02 -9.55 0.03
C GLU A 218 -5.83 -9.05 -1.41
N LYS A 219 -6.72 -9.43 -2.33
CA LYS A 219 -6.66 -8.97 -3.73
C LYS A 219 -6.81 -7.46 -3.85
N ILE A 220 -7.74 -6.87 -3.09
CA ILE A 220 -7.96 -5.41 -3.06
C ILE A 220 -6.70 -4.71 -2.56
N ALA A 221 -6.11 -5.21 -1.47
CA ALA A 221 -4.89 -4.63 -0.90
C ALA A 221 -3.69 -4.69 -1.87
N ILE A 222 -3.52 -5.82 -2.58
CA ILE A 222 -2.45 -5.99 -3.57
C ILE A 222 -2.63 -5.00 -4.73
N VAL A 223 -3.82 -4.98 -5.35
CA VAL A 223 -4.10 -4.12 -6.52
C VAL A 223 -4.01 -2.65 -6.13
N PHE A 224 -4.56 -2.26 -4.98
CA PHE A 224 -4.52 -0.89 -4.49
C PHE A 224 -3.08 -0.43 -4.22
N SER A 225 -2.28 -1.27 -3.56
CA SER A 225 -0.85 -0.99 -3.32
C SER A 225 -0.06 -0.89 -4.63
N ALA A 226 -0.30 -1.79 -5.58
CA ALA A 226 0.36 -1.78 -6.88
C ALA A 226 0.00 -0.54 -7.70
N LEU A 227 -1.27 -0.10 -7.65
CA LEU A 227 -1.73 1.11 -8.33
C LEU A 227 -0.97 2.35 -7.82
N PHE A 228 -0.87 2.52 -6.52
CA PHE A 228 -0.10 3.64 -5.95
C PHE A 228 1.40 3.52 -6.25
N CYS A 229 1.95 2.30 -6.27
CA CYS A 229 3.33 2.06 -6.67
C CYS A 229 3.61 2.55 -8.10
N GLY A 230 2.71 2.29 -9.04
CA GLY A 230 2.82 2.83 -10.40
C GLY A 230 2.61 4.34 -10.47
N LEU A 231 1.57 4.85 -9.79
CA LEU A 231 1.19 6.27 -9.86
C LEU A 231 2.25 7.22 -9.27
N VAL A 232 2.97 6.80 -8.23
CA VAL A 232 3.98 7.66 -7.57
C VAL A 232 5.11 8.07 -8.50
N HIS A 233 5.39 7.31 -9.54
CA HIS A 233 6.41 7.66 -10.53
C HIS A 233 6.04 8.84 -11.42
N MET A 234 4.74 9.22 -11.46
CA MET A 234 4.22 10.39 -12.19
C MET A 234 4.58 10.43 -13.67
N ASN A 235 4.95 9.30 -14.27
CA ASN A 235 5.25 9.18 -15.70
C ASN A 235 4.77 7.85 -16.28
N LEU A 236 4.46 7.83 -17.57
CA LEU A 236 3.98 6.65 -18.27
C LEU A 236 5.05 5.59 -18.50
N PHE A 237 6.31 5.98 -18.64
CA PHE A 237 7.42 5.07 -18.88
C PHE A 237 7.55 4.04 -17.76
N GLN A 238 7.30 4.46 -16.52
CA GLN A 238 7.45 3.64 -15.33
C GLN A 238 6.13 3.05 -14.82
N PHE A 239 4.99 3.71 -15.07
CA PHE A 239 3.70 3.33 -14.48
C PHE A 239 3.37 1.85 -14.69
N PHE A 240 3.42 1.37 -15.93
CA PHE A 240 2.93 0.02 -16.26
C PHE A 240 3.80 -1.08 -15.67
N TYR A 241 5.12 -0.96 -15.78
CA TYR A 241 6.00 -1.97 -15.20
C TYR A 241 6.01 -1.91 -13.66
N ALA A 242 5.99 -0.71 -13.07
CA ALA A 242 5.94 -0.56 -11.62
C ALA A 242 4.62 -1.09 -11.05
N PHE A 243 3.50 -0.90 -11.74
CA PHE A 243 2.22 -1.52 -11.39
C PHE A 243 2.30 -3.04 -11.44
N ALA A 244 2.81 -3.60 -12.55
CA ALA A 244 2.93 -5.05 -12.74
C ALA A 244 3.85 -5.70 -11.70
N LEU A 245 5.01 -5.13 -11.46
CA LEU A 245 5.92 -5.55 -10.38
C LEU A 245 5.29 -5.38 -9.01
N GLY A 246 4.54 -4.29 -8.83
CA GLY A 246 3.77 -4.00 -7.63
C GLY A 246 2.79 -5.09 -7.25
N LEU A 247 2.15 -5.73 -8.24
CA LEU A 247 1.27 -6.89 -8.02
C LEU A 247 2.06 -8.11 -7.50
N VAL A 248 3.23 -8.38 -8.08
CA VAL A 248 4.08 -9.51 -7.66
C VAL A 248 4.61 -9.30 -6.25
N PHE A 249 5.19 -8.13 -5.96
CA PHE A 249 5.74 -7.81 -4.64
C PHE A 249 4.64 -7.75 -3.57
N GLY A 250 3.47 -7.21 -3.93
CA GLY A 250 2.29 -7.23 -3.06
C GLY A 250 1.82 -8.65 -2.74
N TYR A 251 1.78 -9.53 -3.73
CA TYR A 251 1.49 -10.95 -3.54
C TYR A 251 2.52 -11.62 -2.61
N VAL A 252 3.81 -11.41 -2.85
CA VAL A 252 4.89 -11.94 -2.00
C VAL A 252 4.72 -11.50 -0.56
N TYR A 253 4.47 -10.22 -0.34
CA TYR A 253 4.26 -9.68 1.01
C TYR A 253 3.02 -10.24 1.69
N VAL A 254 1.90 -10.33 0.98
CA VAL A 254 0.66 -10.91 1.53
C VAL A 254 0.85 -12.37 1.91
N ARG A 255 1.57 -13.16 1.12
CA ARG A 255 1.81 -14.59 1.37
C ARG A 255 2.81 -14.86 2.47
N THR A 256 3.81 -14.00 2.66
CA THR A 256 4.88 -14.23 3.62
C THR A 256 4.77 -13.39 4.88
N SER A 257 4.12 -12.24 4.80
CA SER A 257 4.11 -11.17 5.82
C SER A 257 5.54 -10.74 6.25
N LYS A 258 6.54 -10.98 5.37
CA LYS A 258 7.94 -10.62 5.57
C LYS A 258 8.39 -9.68 4.46
N LEU A 259 8.67 -8.43 4.83
CA LEU A 259 9.07 -7.38 3.89
C LEU A 259 10.37 -7.72 3.13
N ARG A 260 11.28 -8.43 3.78
CA ARG A 260 12.59 -8.77 3.21
C ARG A 260 12.53 -9.44 1.84
N TYR A 261 11.50 -10.26 1.58
CA TYR A 261 11.41 -10.98 0.30
C TYR A 261 11.07 -10.04 -0.85
N SER A 262 10.12 -9.14 -0.67
CA SER A 262 9.79 -8.14 -1.69
C SER A 262 10.91 -7.11 -1.85
N VAL A 263 11.55 -6.67 -0.77
CA VAL A 263 12.72 -5.77 -0.83
C VAL A 263 13.86 -6.39 -1.64
N VAL A 264 14.29 -7.62 -1.31
CA VAL A 264 15.39 -8.27 -2.02
C VAL A 264 15.04 -8.51 -3.49
N MET A 265 13.79 -8.92 -3.78
CA MET A 265 13.32 -9.11 -5.16
C MET A 265 13.35 -7.79 -5.94
N HIS A 266 12.90 -6.70 -5.34
CA HIS A 266 12.91 -5.37 -5.93
C HIS A 266 14.35 -4.87 -6.17
N MET A 267 15.25 -5.04 -5.20
CA MET A 267 16.68 -4.73 -5.38
C MET A 267 17.28 -5.47 -6.59
N PHE A 268 16.99 -6.77 -6.75
CA PHE A 268 17.45 -7.55 -7.91
C PHE A 268 16.90 -7.01 -9.23
N VAL A 269 15.62 -6.68 -9.27
CA VAL A 269 14.99 -6.13 -10.48
C VAL A 269 15.60 -4.78 -10.85
N ASN A 270 15.78 -3.89 -9.88
CA ASN A 270 16.39 -2.57 -10.12
C ASN A 270 17.88 -2.68 -10.50
N PHE A 271 18.62 -3.61 -9.89
CA PHE A 271 19.98 -3.88 -10.28
C PHE A 271 20.08 -4.34 -11.75
N MET A 272 19.25 -5.29 -12.14
CA MET A 272 19.27 -5.82 -13.51
C MET A 272 18.73 -4.83 -14.55
N GLY A 273 17.73 -4.02 -14.19
CA GLY A 273 17.12 -3.06 -15.12
C GLY A 273 17.78 -1.69 -15.16
N GLY A 274 18.51 -1.31 -14.11
CA GLY A 274 19.12 0.03 -13.99
C GLY A 274 20.65 0.07 -13.98
N VAL A 275 21.31 -1.08 -13.80
CA VAL A 275 22.77 -1.14 -13.63
C VAL A 275 23.42 -2.16 -14.56
N ALA A 276 22.73 -3.26 -14.86
CA ALA A 276 23.27 -4.36 -15.68
C ALA A 276 22.71 -4.37 -17.11
N ALA A 277 21.74 -3.49 -17.42
CA ALA A 277 21.20 -3.29 -18.77
C ALA A 277 21.94 -2.17 -19.48
#